data_cb0ded2d35513c2841f87da5d8d4bf38
#
_entry.id   cb0ded2d35513c2841f87da5d8d4bf38
#
_cell.length_a   1.000
_cell.length_b   1.000
_cell.length_c   1.000
_cell.angle_alpha   90.00
_cell.angle_beta   90.00
_cell.angle_gamma   90.00
#
_symmetry.space_group_name_H-M   'P 1'
#
loop_
_entity.id
_entity.type
_entity.pdbx_description
1 polymer ?
#
loop_
_entity_poly.entity_id
_entity_poly.type
_entity_poly.pdbx_seq_one_letter_code
_entity_poly.pdbx_strand_id
1 'polypeptide(L)'
;MTQPSVILATASYDHTIRFWEAKSGRCYRTIQYPDSQVNRLEITPDKRYLAAAGNPHIRLFDINSSSPQPVMSYDSHTNNVMAVGFQCDGKWMYSGSEDGTVKIWDLRAPGCQREYESRGAVNTVVLHPNQTELISGDQNGNIRVWDLTANSCSCELVPEVDTAVRSLTVMWDGSLVVAANNHGTCYVWRLLRGNQTMTNFEPLHKLQAHNGYILKCLLSPEFCEPHRYLATASSDHTVKIWNVDGFTLEKTLIEVFLCFICYYVSGHQRWVWDCVFSVDGAYLITASSDTTAKLWSMTSGEEIKTYQGHHKATVCCALHDGAEPSPS
;
A
#
# COMPACT_ATOMS: atom_id res chain seq x y z
N MET A 1 28.24 -4.63 -8.46
CA MET A 1 27.82 -3.67 -7.41
C MET A 1 26.98 -4.47 -6.44
N THR A 2 27.32 -4.46 -5.18
CA THR A 2 26.49 -5.12 -4.13
C THR A 2 25.13 -4.41 -4.06
N GLN A 3 24.04 -5.18 -4.06
CA GLN A 3 22.71 -4.66 -3.87
C GLN A 3 22.63 -3.82 -2.58
N PRO A 4 21.93 -2.68 -2.59
CA PRO A 4 21.62 -2.02 -1.33
C PRO A 4 20.75 -2.97 -0.50
N SER A 5 21.09 -3.16 0.77
CA SER A 5 20.32 -3.99 1.70
C SER A 5 18.88 -3.50 1.91
N VAL A 6 18.64 -2.24 1.60
CA VAL A 6 17.33 -1.56 1.68
C VAL A 6 16.99 -1.01 0.30
N ILE A 7 15.80 -1.36 -0.20
CA ILE A 7 15.23 -0.87 -1.43
C ILE A 7 14.10 0.09 -1.07
N LEU A 8 14.23 1.35 -1.44
CA LEU A 8 13.20 2.37 -1.29
C LEU A 8 12.91 2.99 -2.66
N ALA A 9 11.67 2.90 -3.10
CA ALA A 9 11.19 3.50 -4.34
C ALA A 9 9.97 4.38 -4.09
N THR A 10 9.86 5.45 -4.85
CA THR A 10 8.71 6.36 -4.86
C THR A 10 8.29 6.66 -6.29
N ALA A 11 7.00 6.94 -6.49
CA ALA A 11 6.48 7.41 -7.76
C ALA A 11 5.65 8.69 -7.58
N SER A 12 5.65 9.54 -8.60
CA SER A 12 5.05 10.87 -8.56
C SER A 12 4.26 11.18 -9.82
N TYR A 13 3.38 12.17 -9.71
CA TYR A 13 2.70 12.80 -10.85
C TYR A 13 3.65 13.56 -11.81
N ASP A 14 4.93 13.64 -11.48
CA ASP A 14 5.97 14.12 -12.40
C ASP A 14 6.38 13.07 -13.46
N HIS A 15 5.69 11.92 -13.51
CA HIS A 15 5.96 10.79 -14.40
C HIS A 15 7.31 10.13 -14.17
N THR A 16 7.81 10.18 -12.93
CA THR A 16 9.06 9.48 -12.56
C THR A 16 8.86 8.49 -11.44
N ILE A 17 9.66 7.42 -11.48
CA ILE A 17 9.91 6.51 -10.37
C ILE A 17 11.35 6.76 -9.92
N ARG A 18 11.56 6.95 -8.62
CA ARG A 18 12.87 7.22 -8.04
C ARG A 18 13.24 6.16 -7.02
N PHE A 19 14.52 5.78 -7.04
CA PHE A 19 15.12 4.91 -6.03
C PHE A 19 16.05 5.74 -5.15
N TRP A 20 15.93 5.50 -3.84
CA TRP A 20 16.61 6.30 -2.83
C TRP A 20 17.51 5.45 -1.95
N GLU A 21 18.68 5.97 -1.61
CA GLU A 21 19.47 5.47 -0.51
C GLU A 21 18.83 5.93 0.81
N ALA A 22 18.31 4.98 1.60
CA ALA A 22 17.48 5.30 2.76
C ALA A 22 18.18 6.17 3.81
N LYS A 23 19.47 5.92 4.05
CA LYS A 23 20.28 6.63 5.06
C LYS A 23 20.64 8.06 4.65
N SER A 24 21.14 8.25 3.45
CA SER A 24 21.61 9.56 2.97
C SER A 24 20.48 10.43 2.41
N GLY A 25 19.39 9.82 1.94
CA GLY A 25 18.32 10.51 1.21
C GLY A 25 18.67 10.80 -0.25
N ARG A 26 19.79 10.28 -0.75
CA ARG A 26 20.24 10.49 -2.14
C ARG A 26 19.42 9.64 -3.11
N CYS A 27 18.88 10.27 -4.15
CA CYS A 27 18.32 9.58 -5.29
C CYS A 27 19.47 9.02 -6.15
N TYR A 28 19.51 7.69 -6.36
CA TYR A 28 20.55 7.06 -7.16
C TYR A 28 20.06 6.55 -8.51
N ARG A 29 18.75 6.47 -8.72
CA ARG A 29 18.16 6.04 -9.99
C ARG A 29 16.82 6.73 -10.21
N THR A 30 16.58 7.17 -11.43
CA THR A 30 15.29 7.73 -11.87
C THR A 30 14.85 6.99 -13.12
N ILE A 31 13.62 6.50 -13.14
CA ILE A 31 12.98 5.90 -14.30
C ILE A 31 11.90 6.85 -14.78
N GLN A 32 11.91 7.18 -16.06
CA GLN A 32 10.82 7.92 -16.71
C GLN A 32 9.66 6.97 -17.00
N TYR A 33 8.45 7.39 -16.66
CA TYR A 33 7.20 6.67 -16.93
C TYR A 33 6.26 7.59 -17.72
N PRO A 34 6.49 7.79 -19.03
CA PRO A 34 5.87 8.88 -19.78
C PRO A 34 4.39 8.65 -20.09
N ASP A 35 3.96 7.38 -20.16
CA ASP A 35 2.64 7.02 -20.68
C ASP A 35 1.50 7.35 -19.73
N SER A 36 1.77 7.33 -18.44
CA SER A 36 0.75 7.61 -17.41
C SER A 36 1.38 7.98 -16.07
N GLN A 37 0.52 8.30 -15.11
CA GLN A 37 0.89 8.32 -13.69
C GLN A 37 1.06 6.89 -13.19
N VAL A 38 1.92 6.71 -12.20
CA VAL A 38 2.02 5.47 -11.44
C VAL A 38 1.19 5.61 -10.17
N ASN A 39 0.19 4.74 -10.00
CA ASN A 39 -0.75 4.80 -8.90
C ASN A 39 -0.32 3.94 -7.71
N ARG A 40 0.47 2.89 -7.97
CA ARG A 40 0.94 1.95 -6.95
C ARG A 40 2.29 1.38 -7.35
N LEU A 41 3.14 1.16 -6.36
CA LEU A 41 4.40 0.44 -6.46
C LEU A 41 4.39 -0.76 -5.53
N GLU A 42 4.97 -1.87 -5.98
CA GLU A 42 5.18 -3.06 -5.16
C GLU A 42 6.48 -3.75 -5.57
N ILE A 43 7.24 -4.23 -4.57
CA ILE A 43 8.48 -4.99 -4.82
C ILE A 43 8.16 -6.48 -4.79
N THR A 44 8.70 -7.24 -5.72
CA THR A 44 8.52 -8.69 -5.75
C THR A 44 9.15 -9.36 -4.52
N PRO A 45 8.61 -10.51 -4.05
CA PRO A 45 9.13 -11.19 -2.85
C PRO A 45 10.62 -11.55 -2.94
N ASP A 46 11.13 -11.85 -4.16
CA ASP A 46 12.53 -12.12 -4.44
C ASP A 46 13.43 -10.87 -4.52
N LYS A 47 12.87 -9.66 -4.31
CA LYS A 47 13.53 -8.35 -4.41
C LYS A 47 14.11 -8.01 -5.78
N ARG A 48 13.77 -8.77 -6.80
CA ARG A 48 14.35 -8.62 -8.13
C ARG A 48 13.66 -7.55 -8.96
N TYR A 49 12.35 -7.40 -8.81
CA TYR A 49 11.56 -6.52 -9.65
C TYR A 49 10.72 -5.54 -8.83
N LEU A 50 10.51 -4.36 -9.41
CA LEU A 50 9.54 -3.37 -8.96
C LEU A 50 8.38 -3.37 -9.95
N ALA A 51 7.16 -3.61 -9.46
CA ALA A 51 5.94 -3.46 -10.21
C ALA A 51 5.42 -2.03 -10.11
N ALA A 52 5.11 -1.42 -11.23
CA ALA A 52 4.49 -0.10 -11.33
C ALA A 52 3.13 -0.23 -11.99
N ALA A 53 2.08 0.09 -11.24
CA ALA A 53 0.70 0.09 -11.71
C ALA A 53 0.33 1.48 -12.22
N GLY A 54 0.07 1.60 -13.49
CA GLY A 54 -0.25 2.85 -14.20
C GLY A 54 -1.62 2.83 -14.86
N ASN A 55 -1.72 3.44 -16.01
CA ASN A 55 -2.94 3.50 -16.80
C ASN A 55 -2.65 3.19 -18.27
N PRO A 56 -3.13 2.06 -18.80
CA PRO A 56 -3.74 0.92 -18.11
C PRO A 56 -2.75 -0.22 -17.81
N HIS A 57 -1.45 0.03 -17.90
CA HIS A 57 -0.40 -0.99 -17.87
C HIS A 57 0.12 -1.26 -16.45
N ILE A 58 0.53 -2.51 -16.23
CA ILE A 58 1.40 -2.87 -15.12
C ILE A 58 2.75 -3.24 -15.73
N ARG A 59 3.84 -2.62 -15.26
CA ARG A 59 5.19 -2.86 -15.76
C ARG A 59 6.12 -3.29 -14.66
N LEU A 60 6.95 -4.28 -14.95
CA LEU A 60 8.02 -4.73 -14.06
C LEU A 60 9.36 -4.15 -14.52
N PHE A 61 10.08 -3.55 -13.58
CA PHE A 61 11.42 -3.04 -13.76
C PHE A 61 12.41 -3.87 -12.96
N ASP A 62 13.51 -4.26 -13.57
CA ASP A 62 14.60 -4.93 -12.84
C ASP A 62 15.29 -3.93 -11.91
N ILE A 63 15.29 -4.21 -10.61
CA ILE A 63 15.85 -3.33 -9.57
C ILE A 63 17.36 -3.21 -9.71
N ASN A 64 18.02 -4.26 -10.23
CA ASN A 64 19.48 -4.32 -10.36
C ASN A 64 20.01 -3.80 -11.68
N SER A 65 19.13 -3.56 -12.64
CA SER A 65 19.51 -3.05 -13.96
C SER A 65 19.54 -1.52 -13.96
N SER A 66 20.45 -0.96 -14.74
CA SER A 66 20.45 0.47 -15.06
C SER A 66 19.53 0.82 -16.23
N SER A 67 18.94 -0.16 -16.89
CA SER A 67 18.03 0.04 -18.02
C SER A 67 16.78 0.83 -17.59
N PRO A 68 16.35 1.83 -18.37
CA PRO A 68 15.09 2.53 -18.12
C PRO A 68 13.87 1.75 -18.62
N GLN A 69 14.07 0.65 -19.35
CA GLN A 69 12.98 -0.12 -19.94
C GLN A 69 12.44 -1.17 -18.98
N PRO A 70 11.12 -1.40 -18.97
CA PRO A 70 10.54 -2.52 -18.24
C PRO A 70 10.99 -3.85 -18.84
N VAL A 71 11.13 -4.87 -18.01
CA VAL A 71 11.42 -6.24 -18.44
C VAL A 71 10.16 -7.00 -18.84
N MET A 72 8.99 -6.56 -18.32
CA MET A 72 7.68 -7.15 -18.62
C MET A 72 6.60 -6.07 -18.56
N SER A 73 5.58 -6.19 -19.39
CA SER A 73 4.36 -5.38 -19.37
C SER A 73 3.13 -6.30 -19.36
N TYR A 74 2.13 -5.93 -18.55
CA TYR A 74 0.88 -6.65 -18.43
C TYR A 74 -0.26 -5.71 -18.86
N ASP A 75 -0.84 -6.00 -20.02
CA ASP A 75 -1.69 -5.08 -20.78
C ASP A 75 -3.07 -5.70 -21.02
N SER A 76 -3.96 -5.64 -20.02
CA SER A 76 -5.33 -6.12 -20.18
C SER A 76 -6.36 -5.27 -19.45
N HIS A 77 -5.93 -4.47 -18.48
CA HIS A 77 -6.80 -3.45 -17.91
C HIS A 77 -7.05 -2.33 -18.92
N THR A 78 -8.19 -1.65 -18.77
CA THR A 78 -8.62 -0.57 -19.69
C THR A 78 -8.69 0.79 -19.03
N ASN A 79 -8.35 0.90 -17.74
CA ASN A 79 -8.32 2.14 -16.98
C ASN A 79 -7.20 2.08 -15.92
N ASN A 80 -7.14 3.08 -15.05
CA ASN A 80 -6.15 3.16 -13.97
C ASN A 80 -6.09 1.86 -13.17
N VAL A 81 -4.89 1.30 -13.04
CA VAL A 81 -4.62 0.19 -12.13
C VAL A 81 -4.27 0.80 -10.77
N MET A 82 -5.11 0.52 -9.78
CA MET A 82 -5.03 1.15 -8.46
C MET A 82 -4.40 0.26 -7.40
N ALA A 83 -4.32 -1.03 -7.66
CA ALA A 83 -3.76 -2.01 -6.75
C ALA A 83 -2.95 -3.05 -7.51
N VAL A 84 -1.84 -3.46 -6.93
CA VAL A 84 -0.98 -4.55 -7.40
C VAL A 84 -0.33 -5.21 -6.20
N GLY A 85 -0.17 -6.52 -6.26
CA GLY A 85 0.51 -7.28 -5.23
C GLY A 85 0.86 -8.69 -5.71
N PHE A 86 1.64 -9.39 -4.90
CA PHE A 86 2.22 -10.68 -5.27
C PHE A 86 1.81 -11.77 -4.27
N GLN A 87 1.66 -12.98 -4.80
CA GLN A 87 1.65 -14.18 -3.99
C GLN A 87 3.02 -14.36 -3.29
N CYS A 88 3.04 -14.96 -2.11
CA CYS A 88 4.23 -15.02 -1.25
C CYS A 88 5.47 -15.65 -1.91
N ASP A 89 5.29 -16.64 -2.81
CA ASP A 89 6.38 -17.25 -3.57
C ASP A 89 6.73 -16.48 -4.87
N GLY A 90 6.03 -15.39 -5.16
CA GLY A 90 6.24 -14.61 -6.37
C GLY A 90 5.88 -15.31 -7.69
N LYS A 91 5.02 -16.35 -7.65
CA LYS A 91 4.61 -17.08 -8.85
C LYS A 91 3.55 -16.36 -9.65
N TRP A 92 2.67 -15.63 -8.97
CA TRP A 92 1.60 -14.88 -9.57
C TRP A 92 1.38 -13.54 -8.89
N MET A 93 0.75 -12.65 -9.61
CA MET A 93 0.42 -11.29 -9.23
C MET A 93 -1.09 -11.09 -9.31
N TYR A 94 -1.62 -10.21 -8.49
CA TYR A 94 -2.99 -9.72 -8.59
C TYR A 94 -3.01 -8.22 -8.81
N SER A 95 -4.10 -7.73 -9.40
CA SER A 95 -4.32 -6.30 -9.63
C SER A 95 -5.79 -5.94 -9.51
N GLY A 96 -6.06 -4.67 -9.24
CA GLY A 96 -7.39 -4.08 -9.24
C GLY A 96 -7.37 -2.76 -9.98
N SER A 97 -8.43 -2.47 -10.73
CA SER A 97 -8.51 -1.32 -11.61
C SER A 97 -9.84 -0.58 -11.53
N GLU A 98 -9.79 0.71 -11.87
CA GLU A 98 -10.98 1.54 -12.09
C GLU A 98 -11.86 1.05 -13.26
N ASP A 99 -11.36 0.10 -14.08
CA ASP A 99 -12.18 -0.59 -15.08
C ASP A 99 -13.22 -1.56 -14.47
N GLY A 100 -13.23 -1.70 -13.14
CA GLY A 100 -14.17 -2.54 -12.41
C GLY A 100 -13.74 -3.99 -12.27
N THR A 101 -12.50 -4.33 -12.59
CA THR A 101 -12.02 -5.71 -12.55
C THR A 101 -10.87 -5.93 -11.55
N VAL A 102 -10.82 -7.16 -11.04
CA VAL A 102 -9.68 -7.74 -10.34
C VAL A 102 -9.10 -8.83 -11.24
N LYS A 103 -7.79 -8.81 -11.45
CA LYS A 103 -7.13 -9.76 -12.37
C LYS A 103 -6.01 -10.52 -11.67
N ILE A 104 -5.77 -11.74 -12.14
CA ILE A 104 -4.67 -12.61 -11.73
C ILE A 104 -3.77 -12.85 -12.94
N TRP A 105 -2.46 -12.75 -12.71
CA TRP A 105 -1.42 -12.86 -13.73
C TRP A 105 -0.39 -13.90 -13.31
N ASP A 106 -0.03 -14.83 -14.19
CA ASP A 106 1.15 -15.68 -14.00
C ASP A 106 2.37 -14.86 -14.46
N LEU A 107 3.37 -14.70 -13.61
CA LEU A 107 4.58 -13.92 -13.94
C LEU A 107 5.47 -14.57 -15.02
N ARG A 108 5.22 -15.84 -15.33
CA ARG A 108 5.96 -16.62 -16.32
C ARG A 108 5.26 -16.69 -17.69
N ALA A 109 4.01 -16.29 -17.76
CA ALA A 109 3.18 -16.39 -18.94
C ALA A 109 2.59 -15.03 -19.32
N PRO A 110 2.42 -14.73 -20.62
CA PRO A 110 1.76 -13.51 -21.04
C PRO A 110 0.25 -13.59 -20.79
N GLY A 111 -0.36 -12.43 -20.54
CA GLY A 111 -1.79 -12.26 -20.46
C GLY A 111 -2.41 -12.55 -19.08
N CYS A 112 -3.67 -12.13 -18.97
CA CYS A 112 -4.47 -12.33 -17.77
C CYS A 112 -4.91 -13.78 -17.67
N GLN A 113 -4.74 -14.39 -16.49
CA GLN A 113 -5.12 -15.79 -16.24
C GLN A 113 -6.54 -15.92 -15.69
N ARG A 114 -6.97 -14.96 -14.87
CA ARG A 114 -8.29 -14.88 -14.27
C ARG A 114 -8.75 -13.44 -14.16
N GLU A 115 -10.06 -13.26 -14.26
CA GLU A 115 -10.71 -11.97 -14.13
C GLU A 115 -11.96 -12.11 -13.26
N TYR A 116 -12.15 -11.15 -12.35
CA TYR A 116 -13.32 -11.04 -11.51
C TYR A 116 -13.95 -9.65 -11.70
N GLU A 117 -15.26 -9.63 -11.92
CA GLU A 117 -16.00 -8.39 -12.15
C GLU A 117 -16.56 -7.82 -10.84
N SER A 118 -16.08 -6.65 -10.45
CA SER A 118 -16.50 -5.95 -9.24
C SER A 118 -17.73 -5.07 -9.44
N ARG A 119 -18.11 -4.76 -10.66
CA ARG A 119 -19.21 -3.85 -11.05
C ARG A 119 -19.01 -2.39 -10.66
N GLY A 120 -17.96 -2.04 -9.99
CA GLY A 120 -17.55 -0.69 -9.63
C GLY A 120 -16.05 -0.52 -9.72
N ALA A 121 -15.57 0.72 -9.86
CA ALA A 121 -14.15 1.02 -9.90
C ALA A 121 -13.44 0.48 -8.66
N VAL A 122 -12.46 -0.40 -8.84
CA VAL A 122 -11.70 -1.02 -7.75
C VAL A 122 -10.58 -0.08 -7.32
N ASN A 123 -10.57 0.30 -6.05
CA ASN A 123 -9.56 1.18 -5.46
C ASN A 123 -8.45 0.42 -4.75
N THR A 124 -8.74 -0.77 -4.23
CA THR A 124 -7.83 -1.51 -3.37
C THR A 124 -8.09 -3.01 -3.48
N VAL A 125 -7.03 -3.81 -3.47
CA VAL A 125 -7.07 -5.27 -3.39
C VAL A 125 -5.95 -5.73 -2.48
N VAL A 126 -6.25 -6.66 -1.59
CA VAL A 126 -5.26 -7.29 -0.72
C VAL A 126 -5.42 -8.80 -0.77
N LEU A 127 -4.30 -9.51 -0.64
CA LEU A 127 -4.27 -10.96 -0.55
C LEU A 127 -4.32 -11.37 0.92
N HIS A 128 -5.27 -12.25 1.26
CA HIS A 128 -5.30 -12.85 2.59
C HIS A 128 -4.04 -13.72 2.79
N PRO A 129 -3.44 -13.75 3.99
CA PRO A 129 -2.24 -14.55 4.27
C PRO A 129 -2.37 -16.06 3.95
N ASN A 130 -3.60 -16.59 3.86
CA ASN A 130 -3.85 -17.95 3.41
C ASN A 130 -3.51 -18.21 1.94
N GLN A 131 -3.23 -17.14 1.16
CA GLN A 131 -2.89 -17.19 -0.27
C GLN A 131 -3.99 -17.70 -1.20
N THR A 132 -5.23 -17.83 -0.70
CA THR A 132 -6.37 -18.40 -1.46
C THR A 132 -7.55 -17.45 -1.61
N GLU A 133 -7.50 -16.29 -0.97
CA GLU A 133 -8.58 -15.31 -1.01
C GLU A 133 -8.01 -13.90 -1.27
N LEU A 134 -8.64 -13.17 -2.19
CA LEU A 134 -8.44 -11.74 -2.38
C LEU A 134 -9.61 -10.96 -1.76
N ILE A 135 -9.32 -9.81 -1.19
CA ILE A 135 -10.32 -8.88 -0.67
C ILE A 135 -10.19 -7.57 -1.44
N SER A 136 -11.27 -7.13 -2.06
CA SER A 136 -11.30 -5.88 -2.83
C SER A 136 -12.27 -4.87 -2.25
N GLY A 137 -11.95 -3.58 -2.43
CA GLY A 137 -12.81 -2.45 -2.09
C GLY A 137 -13.02 -1.55 -3.29
N ASP A 138 -14.25 -1.07 -3.49
CA ASP A 138 -14.59 -0.27 -4.66
C ASP A 138 -15.09 1.13 -4.33
N GLN A 139 -15.29 1.92 -5.39
CA GLN A 139 -15.75 3.30 -5.33
C GLN A 139 -17.19 3.42 -4.80
N ASN A 140 -18.00 2.38 -4.89
CA ASN A 140 -19.39 2.35 -4.42
C ASN A 140 -19.52 1.91 -2.96
N GLY A 141 -18.40 1.56 -2.31
CA GLY A 141 -18.36 1.14 -0.91
C GLY A 141 -18.51 -0.36 -0.70
N ASN A 142 -18.46 -1.17 -1.76
CA ASN A 142 -18.52 -2.62 -1.64
C ASN A 142 -17.16 -3.20 -1.30
N ILE A 143 -17.17 -4.15 -0.37
CA ILE A 143 -16.05 -5.03 -0.06
C ILE A 143 -16.44 -6.42 -0.52
N ARG A 144 -15.59 -7.07 -1.34
CA ARG A 144 -15.81 -8.41 -1.85
C ARG A 144 -14.65 -9.31 -1.52
N VAL A 145 -14.98 -10.55 -1.17
CA VAL A 145 -14.00 -11.63 -1.00
C VAL A 145 -14.09 -12.55 -2.21
N TRP A 146 -12.96 -12.73 -2.87
CA TRP A 146 -12.82 -13.60 -4.04
C TRP A 146 -12.11 -14.88 -3.62
N ASP A 147 -12.83 -16.00 -3.67
CA ASP A 147 -12.26 -17.32 -3.42
C ASP A 147 -11.56 -17.81 -4.69
N LEU A 148 -10.24 -17.89 -4.64
CA LEU A 148 -9.42 -18.30 -5.79
C LEU A 148 -9.53 -19.81 -6.08
N THR A 149 -9.92 -20.62 -5.11
CA THR A 149 -10.14 -22.05 -5.30
C THR A 149 -11.46 -22.30 -5.99
N ALA A 150 -12.54 -21.68 -5.50
CA ALA A 150 -13.87 -21.77 -6.10
C ALA A 150 -14.02 -20.88 -7.35
N ASN A 151 -13.08 -19.98 -7.58
CA ASN A 151 -13.09 -19.00 -8.67
C ASN A 151 -14.37 -18.14 -8.70
N SER A 152 -14.80 -17.68 -7.55
CA SER A 152 -16.04 -16.92 -7.37
C SER A 152 -15.99 -15.95 -6.21
N CYS A 153 -16.94 -15.00 -6.17
CA CYS A 153 -17.17 -14.14 -5.01
C CYS A 153 -17.85 -14.94 -3.89
N SER A 154 -17.18 -15.03 -2.74
CA SER A 154 -17.68 -15.79 -1.59
C SER A 154 -18.44 -14.92 -0.58
N CYS A 155 -18.15 -13.61 -0.55
CA CYS A 155 -18.75 -12.68 0.40
C CYS A 155 -18.78 -11.28 -0.21
N GLU A 156 -19.85 -10.55 0.08
CA GLU A 156 -20.00 -9.13 -0.25
C GLU A 156 -20.57 -8.39 0.94
N LEU A 157 -19.98 -7.27 1.29
CA LEU A 157 -20.46 -6.39 2.36
C LEU A 157 -20.28 -4.92 2.03
N VAL A 158 -21.15 -4.07 2.59
CA VAL A 158 -21.14 -2.62 2.43
C VAL A 158 -21.12 -2.00 3.83
N PRO A 159 -19.96 -1.60 4.35
CA PRO A 159 -19.89 -0.99 5.69
C PRO A 159 -20.57 0.37 5.77
N GLU A 160 -20.52 1.15 4.70
CA GLU A 160 -21.16 2.45 4.60
C GLU A 160 -21.61 2.70 3.16
N VAL A 161 -22.90 3.00 2.99
CA VAL A 161 -23.52 3.18 1.68
C VAL A 161 -22.97 4.43 0.98
N ASP A 162 -22.78 4.34 -0.32
CA ASP A 162 -22.31 5.43 -1.20
C ASP A 162 -20.99 6.08 -0.76
N THR A 163 -20.16 5.35 -0.03
CA THR A 163 -18.88 5.84 0.47
C THR A 163 -17.75 4.95 0.00
N ALA A 164 -16.87 5.51 -0.84
CA ALA A 164 -15.77 4.76 -1.43
C ALA A 164 -14.86 4.13 -0.37
N VAL A 165 -14.57 2.85 -0.52
CA VAL A 165 -13.49 2.16 0.20
C VAL A 165 -12.19 2.46 -0.53
N ARG A 166 -11.27 3.15 0.14
CA ARG A 166 -9.99 3.60 -0.46
C ARG A 166 -8.85 2.65 -0.22
N SER A 167 -8.84 1.99 0.93
CA SER A 167 -7.74 1.13 1.31
C SER A 167 -8.23 -0.02 2.19
N LEU A 168 -7.66 -1.18 1.95
CA LEU A 168 -7.83 -2.38 2.76
C LEU A 168 -6.47 -2.84 3.26
N THR A 169 -6.44 -3.43 4.45
CA THR A 169 -5.25 -4.09 4.99
C THR A 169 -5.68 -5.29 5.81
N VAL A 170 -4.88 -6.37 5.75
CA VAL A 170 -5.11 -7.61 6.50
C VAL A 170 -3.92 -7.83 7.41
N MET A 171 -4.17 -8.23 8.67
CA MET A 171 -3.11 -8.59 9.61
C MET A 171 -2.33 -9.79 9.07
N TRP A 172 -1.03 -9.82 9.32
CA TRP A 172 -0.12 -10.88 8.86
C TRP A 172 -0.55 -12.29 9.26
N ASP A 173 -1.23 -12.44 10.40
CA ASP A 173 -1.77 -13.72 10.90
C ASP A 173 -3.19 -14.02 10.39
N GLY A 174 -3.77 -13.15 9.57
CA GLY A 174 -5.12 -13.28 9.03
C GLY A 174 -6.24 -13.01 10.02
N SER A 175 -5.95 -12.51 11.22
CA SER A 175 -6.93 -12.31 12.29
C SER A 175 -7.83 -11.10 12.10
N LEU A 176 -7.32 -10.04 11.47
CA LEU A 176 -7.99 -8.76 11.33
C LEU A 176 -7.96 -8.25 9.91
N VAL A 177 -9.03 -7.56 9.51
CA VAL A 177 -9.06 -6.72 8.32
C VAL A 177 -9.57 -5.33 8.69
N VAL A 178 -8.97 -4.32 8.07
CA VAL A 178 -9.36 -2.92 8.21
C VAL A 178 -9.69 -2.35 6.84
N ALA A 179 -10.82 -1.66 6.72
CA ALA A 179 -11.22 -0.89 5.56
C ALA A 179 -11.31 0.59 5.91
N ALA A 180 -10.69 1.42 5.11
CA ALA A 180 -10.68 2.87 5.27
C ALA A 180 -11.41 3.54 4.12
N ASN A 181 -12.21 4.58 4.42
CA ASN A 181 -13.09 5.21 3.46
C ASN A 181 -12.87 6.73 3.29
N ASN A 182 -13.63 7.32 2.37
CA ASN A 182 -13.60 8.75 2.07
C ASN A 182 -14.18 9.64 3.16
N HIS A 183 -14.92 9.11 4.13
CA HIS A 183 -15.45 9.86 5.27
C HIS A 183 -14.49 9.92 6.47
N GLY A 184 -13.28 9.38 6.33
CA GLY A 184 -12.30 9.34 7.40
C GLY A 184 -12.54 8.24 8.42
N THR A 185 -13.35 7.24 8.09
CA THR A 185 -13.73 6.14 8.96
C THR A 185 -12.94 4.88 8.62
N CYS A 186 -12.46 4.18 9.64
CA CYS A 186 -11.94 2.83 9.55
C CYS A 186 -12.94 1.85 10.17
N TYR A 187 -13.29 0.83 9.43
CA TYR A 187 -14.05 -0.33 9.90
C TYR A 187 -13.09 -1.48 10.13
N VAL A 188 -13.18 -2.10 11.31
CA VAL A 188 -12.32 -3.20 11.73
C VAL A 188 -13.15 -4.45 11.97
N TRP A 189 -12.75 -5.55 11.35
CA TRP A 189 -13.39 -6.86 11.52
C TRP A 189 -12.37 -7.89 12.00
N ARG A 190 -12.84 -8.80 12.84
CA ARG A 190 -12.18 -10.07 13.08
C ARG A 190 -12.56 -11.03 11.98
N LEU A 191 -11.56 -11.73 11.44
CA LEU A 191 -11.78 -12.77 10.45
C LEU A 191 -11.88 -14.12 11.16
N LEU A 192 -13.09 -14.69 11.17
CA LEU A 192 -13.33 -16.00 11.76
C LEU A 192 -13.29 -17.06 10.65
N ARG A 193 -12.44 -18.06 10.83
CA ARG A 193 -12.52 -19.32 10.11
C ARG A 193 -13.26 -20.33 10.98
N GLY A 194 -14.54 -20.54 10.69
CA GLY A 194 -15.26 -21.70 11.18
C GLY A 194 -14.81 -22.96 10.44
N ASN A 195 -15.49 -24.10 10.65
CA ASN A 195 -15.29 -25.37 9.92
C ASN A 195 -15.59 -25.26 8.42
N GLN A 196 -15.93 -24.09 7.92
CA GLN A 196 -16.20 -23.80 6.53
C GLN A 196 -15.03 -23.04 5.92
N THR A 197 -14.80 -23.25 4.64
CA THR A 197 -13.72 -22.67 3.83
C THR A 197 -13.85 -21.15 3.60
N MET A 198 -14.87 -20.51 4.16
CA MET A 198 -15.18 -19.08 3.94
C MET A 198 -14.77 -18.23 5.14
N THR A 199 -14.12 -17.12 4.86
CA THR A 199 -13.80 -16.08 5.83
C THR A 199 -15.07 -15.32 6.21
N ASN A 200 -15.44 -15.30 7.50
CA ASN A 200 -16.53 -14.49 8.03
C ASN A 200 -15.97 -13.21 8.68
N PHE A 201 -16.68 -12.10 8.47
CA PHE A 201 -16.36 -10.79 9.02
C PHE A 201 -17.18 -10.54 10.29
N GLU A 202 -16.52 -10.58 11.45
CA GLU A 202 -17.13 -10.18 12.72
C GLU A 202 -16.78 -8.72 13.02
N PRO A 203 -17.77 -7.79 13.11
CA PRO A 203 -17.47 -6.39 13.39
C PRO A 203 -16.83 -6.23 14.77
N LEU A 204 -15.71 -5.50 14.84
CA LEU A 204 -15.01 -5.19 16.10
C LEU A 204 -15.08 -3.71 16.45
N HIS A 205 -14.65 -2.84 15.53
CA HIS A 205 -14.51 -1.41 15.78
C HIS A 205 -14.92 -0.59 14.57
N LYS A 206 -15.39 0.62 14.86
CA LYS A 206 -15.57 1.70 13.90
C LYS A 206 -14.83 2.92 14.46
N LEU A 207 -13.80 3.37 13.74
CA LEU A 207 -12.96 4.49 14.14
C LEU A 207 -13.22 5.68 13.24
N GLN A 208 -13.60 6.83 13.80
CA GLN A 208 -13.53 8.11 13.10
C GLN A 208 -12.10 8.63 13.19
N ALA A 209 -11.24 8.15 12.27
CA ALA A 209 -9.80 8.36 12.35
C ALA A 209 -9.38 9.76 11.91
N HIS A 210 -9.98 10.27 10.85
CA HIS A 210 -9.63 11.56 10.24
C HIS A 210 -10.88 12.36 9.84
N ASN A 211 -10.70 13.66 9.63
CA ASN A 211 -11.75 14.55 9.10
C ASN A 211 -11.72 14.65 7.58
N GLY A 212 -10.81 13.97 6.93
CA GLY A 212 -10.66 13.90 5.47
C GLY A 212 -10.65 12.46 4.97
N TYR A 213 -10.39 12.31 3.68
CA TYR A 213 -10.21 10.99 3.06
C TYR A 213 -9.08 10.23 3.73
N ILE A 214 -9.28 8.96 3.99
CA ILE A 214 -8.17 8.06 4.32
C ILE A 214 -7.70 7.43 3.01
N LEU A 215 -6.49 7.77 2.61
CA LEU A 215 -5.94 7.34 1.32
C LEU A 215 -5.18 6.02 1.42
N LYS A 216 -4.70 5.70 2.62
CA LYS A 216 -4.04 4.43 2.93
C LYS A 216 -4.25 4.06 4.39
N CYS A 217 -4.57 2.80 4.63
CA CYS A 217 -4.45 2.17 5.94
C CYS A 217 -3.54 0.94 5.83
N LEU A 218 -2.76 0.67 6.87
CA LEU A 218 -1.80 -0.41 6.86
C LEU A 218 -1.59 -0.95 8.28
N LEU A 219 -1.83 -2.23 8.47
CA LEU A 219 -1.48 -2.94 9.70
C LEU A 219 0.03 -3.24 9.72
N SER A 220 0.62 -3.20 10.91
CA SER A 220 2.04 -3.44 11.10
C SER A 220 2.43 -4.89 10.75
N PRO A 221 3.70 -5.12 10.34
CA PRO A 221 4.18 -6.45 10.00
C PRO A 221 4.38 -7.35 11.24
N GLU A 222 4.67 -8.63 11.02
CA GLU A 222 4.83 -9.67 12.02
C GLU A 222 5.85 -9.33 13.12
N PHE A 223 6.98 -8.75 12.72
CA PHE A 223 8.11 -8.48 13.62
C PHE A 223 8.03 -7.14 14.37
N CYS A 224 6.87 -6.46 14.29
CA CYS A 224 6.66 -5.21 15.00
C CYS A 224 6.42 -5.49 16.50
N GLU A 225 7.35 -5.03 17.33
CA GLU A 225 7.27 -5.17 18.79
C GLU A 225 7.40 -3.80 19.48
N PRO A 226 6.87 -3.62 20.69
CA PRO A 226 6.13 -4.59 21.52
C PRO A 226 4.63 -4.68 21.17
N HIS A 227 4.12 -3.81 20.31
CA HIS A 227 2.70 -3.68 19.99
C HIS A 227 2.44 -3.78 18.49
N ARG A 228 1.22 -4.19 18.16
CA ARG A 228 0.71 -4.14 16.80
C ARG A 228 0.08 -2.78 16.55
N TYR A 229 0.34 -2.21 15.37
CA TYR A 229 -0.13 -0.89 15.01
C TYR A 229 -0.95 -0.90 13.73
N LEU A 230 -1.82 0.09 13.61
CA LEU A 230 -2.49 0.49 12.38
C LEU A 230 -2.03 1.91 12.04
N ALA A 231 -1.50 2.10 10.84
CA ALA A 231 -1.20 3.42 10.29
C ALA A 231 -2.32 3.87 9.36
N THR A 232 -2.76 5.12 9.47
CA THR A 232 -3.76 5.74 8.59
C THR A 232 -3.22 7.04 8.03
N ALA A 233 -3.10 7.14 6.71
CA ALA A 233 -2.63 8.30 5.98
C ALA A 233 -3.81 9.04 5.34
N SER A 234 -3.87 10.36 5.46
CA SER A 234 -5.06 11.13 5.13
C SER A 234 -4.80 12.38 4.30
N SER A 235 -5.86 12.83 3.62
CA SER A 235 -5.95 14.13 2.99
C SER A 235 -5.94 15.30 4.00
N ASP A 236 -6.07 15.03 5.29
CA ASP A 236 -5.91 16.03 6.35
C ASP A 236 -4.44 16.36 6.67
N HIS A 237 -3.49 15.86 5.90
CA HIS A 237 -2.05 16.06 5.98
C HIS A 237 -1.36 15.23 7.06
N THR A 238 -2.07 14.39 7.78
CA THR A 238 -1.53 13.61 8.90
C THR A 238 -1.46 12.13 8.60
N VAL A 239 -0.57 11.45 9.33
CA VAL A 239 -0.60 10.01 9.53
C VAL A 239 -0.83 9.77 11.01
N LYS A 240 -1.80 8.93 11.33
CA LYS A 240 -2.09 8.53 12.70
C LYS A 240 -1.71 7.09 12.91
N ILE A 241 -1.18 6.80 14.09
CA ILE A 241 -0.77 5.47 14.53
C ILE A 241 -1.68 5.04 15.67
N TRP A 242 -2.34 3.93 15.48
CA TRP A 242 -3.31 3.35 16.39
C TRP A 242 -2.77 2.07 16.98
N ASN A 243 -2.89 1.91 18.28
CA ASN A 243 -2.61 0.63 18.94
C ASN A 243 -3.76 -0.34 18.63
N VAL A 244 -3.44 -1.50 18.08
CA VAL A 244 -4.44 -2.49 17.63
C VAL A 244 -5.09 -3.22 18.81
N ASP A 245 -4.42 -3.35 19.95
CA ASP A 245 -4.97 -4.07 21.10
C ASP A 245 -6.19 -3.39 21.73
N GLY A 246 -6.26 -2.06 21.65
CA GLY A 246 -7.41 -1.28 22.15
C GLY A 246 -8.01 -0.33 21.12
N PHE A 247 -7.46 -0.28 19.93
CA PHE A 247 -7.78 0.72 18.89
C PHE A 247 -7.76 2.16 19.40
N THR A 248 -6.77 2.46 20.24
CA THR A 248 -6.50 3.77 20.78
C THR A 248 -5.46 4.51 19.98
N LEU A 249 -5.63 5.83 19.86
CA LEU A 249 -4.64 6.66 19.16
C LEU A 249 -3.36 6.75 20.00
N GLU A 250 -2.24 6.27 19.42
CA GLU A 250 -0.91 6.34 20.03
C GLU A 250 -0.18 7.62 19.64
N LYS A 251 -0.16 7.91 18.33
CA LYS A 251 0.61 9.02 17.79
C LYS A 251 -0.07 9.66 16.58
N THR A 252 0.17 10.96 16.44
CA THR A 252 -0.05 11.66 15.19
C THR A 252 1.31 12.15 14.70
N LEU A 253 1.71 11.74 13.49
CA LEU A 253 3.00 12.11 12.90
C LEU A 253 2.92 13.53 12.37
N ILE A 254 3.23 14.45 13.23
CA ILE A 254 3.34 15.90 12.99
C ILE A 254 4.53 16.35 13.79
N GLU A 255 5.47 17.02 13.15
CA GLU A 255 6.55 17.68 13.89
C GLU A 255 6.18 19.15 14.16
N VAL A 256 6.14 19.53 15.43
CA VAL A 256 5.91 20.90 15.85
C VAL A 256 7.20 21.45 16.46
N PHE A 257 7.93 22.28 15.72
CA PHE A 257 9.00 23.07 16.29
C PHE A 257 8.44 24.35 16.92
N LEU A 258 8.50 24.46 18.24
CA LEU A 258 8.24 25.69 18.97
C LEU A 258 9.47 26.58 18.88
N CYS A 259 9.53 27.45 17.89
CA CYS A 259 10.40 28.62 17.95
C CYS A 259 9.58 29.78 18.51
N PHE A 260 10.13 30.52 19.48
CA PHE A 260 9.46 31.64 20.14
C PHE A 260 9.00 32.77 19.19
N ILE A 261 9.30 32.70 17.91
CA ILE A 261 8.99 33.73 16.89
C ILE A 261 8.22 33.15 15.69
N CYS A 262 8.25 31.81 15.43
CA CYS A 262 7.53 31.17 14.32
C CYS A 262 7.14 29.74 14.71
N TYR A 263 5.88 29.37 14.45
CA TYR A 263 5.46 27.97 14.46
C TYR A 263 5.88 27.33 13.14
N TYR A 264 6.93 26.51 13.15
CA TYR A 264 7.24 25.64 12.03
C TYR A 264 6.62 24.26 12.31
N VAL A 265 5.66 23.87 11.51
CA VAL A 265 5.19 22.51 11.47
C VAL A 265 6.03 21.79 10.42
N SER A 266 6.92 20.91 10.85
CA SER A 266 7.61 20.00 9.94
C SER A 266 6.82 18.71 9.91
N GLY A 267 6.24 18.33 8.96
CA GLY A 267 5.41 17.18 8.66
C GLY A 267 4.97 17.35 7.24
N HIS A 268 4.10 16.49 6.77
CA HIS A 268 3.56 16.69 5.44
C HIS A 268 2.66 17.94 5.41
N GLN A 269 2.85 18.76 4.38
CA GLN A 269 2.12 20.02 4.21
C GLN A 269 0.87 19.85 3.36
N ARG A 270 0.67 18.67 2.79
CA ARG A 270 -0.44 18.32 1.91
C ARG A 270 -0.90 16.88 2.14
N TRP A 271 -1.83 16.40 1.36
CA TRP A 271 -2.37 15.05 1.40
C TRP A 271 -1.27 13.99 1.48
N VAL A 272 -1.43 13.04 2.39
CA VAL A 272 -0.57 11.87 2.49
C VAL A 272 -1.26 10.71 1.78
N TRP A 273 -0.64 10.24 0.69
CA TRP A 273 -1.23 9.27 -0.23
C TRP A 273 -0.92 7.83 0.12
N ASP A 274 0.23 7.58 0.71
CA ASP A 274 0.72 6.23 0.94
C ASP A 274 1.62 6.16 2.17
N CYS A 275 1.71 4.97 2.76
CA CYS A 275 2.66 4.66 3.81
C CYS A 275 3.06 3.19 3.76
N VAL A 276 4.27 2.88 4.23
CA VAL A 276 4.81 1.53 4.33
C VAL A 276 5.67 1.39 5.58
N PHE A 277 5.50 0.29 6.33
CA PHE A 277 6.36 -0.04 7.46
C PHE A 277 7.67 -0.68 7.02
N SER A 278 8.73 -0.48 7.81
CA SER A 278 9.89 -1.37 7.81
C SER A 278 9.49 -2.76 8.32
N VAL A 279 10.26 -3.79 7.97
CA VAL A 279 9.94 -5.18 8.31
C VAL A 279 9.84 -5.42 9.82
N ASP A 280 10.63 -4.70 10.61
CA ASP A 280 10.62 -4.73 12.07
C ASP A 280 9.57 -3.78 12.72
N GLY A 281 8.86 -3.02 11.89
CA GLY A 281 7.89 -2.02 12.35
C GLY A 281 8.50 -0.82 13.09
N ALA A 282 9.82 -0.68 13.11
CA ALA A 282 10.51 0.42 13.81
C ALA A 282 10.40 1.76 13.08
N TYR A 283 10.15 1.71 11.77
CA TYR A 283 10.06 2.88 10.90
C TYR A 283 8.83 2.84 10.00
N LEU A 284 8.40 4.03 9.58
CA LEU A 284 7.36 4.22 8.58
C LEU A 284 7.86 5.18 7.49
N ILE A 285 7.63 4.83 6.23
CA ILE A 285 7.80 5.73 5.08
C ILE A 285 6.44 6.25 4.67
N THR A 286 6.35 7.53 4.37
CA THR A 286 5.13 8.19 3.87
C THR A 286 5.39 8.93 2.58
N ALA A 287 4.39 9.03 1.71
CA ALA A 287 4.44 9.75 0.44
C ALA A 287 3.33 10.81 0.38
N SER A 288 3.63 12.02 -0.09
CA SER A 288 2.71 13.16 -0.01
C SER A 288 2.66 14.01 -1.27
N SER A 289 1.53 14.70 -1.42
CA SER A 289 1.34 15.78 -2.41
C SER A 289 2.27 16.96 -2.21
N ASP A 290 2.98 17.06 -1.08
CA ASP A 290 4.04 18.06 -0.85
C ASP A 290 5.32 17.80 -1.66
N THR A 291 5.31 16.81 -2.55
CA THR A 291 6.40 16.36 -3.42
C THR A 291 7.44 15.46 -2.74
N THR A 292 7.29 15.16 -1.47
CA THR A 292 8.28 14.41 -0.68
C THR A 292 7.80 13.03 -0.26
N ALA A 293 8.76 12.19 0.08
CA ALA A 293 8.57 11.06 0.97
C ALA A 293 9.36 11.30 2.26
N LYS A 294 8.87 10.77 3.36
CA LYS A 294 9.49 10.97 4.68
C LYS A 294 9.65 9.65 5.42
N LEU A 295 10.74 9.56 6.18
CA LEU A 295 11.04 8.46 7.09
C LEU A 295 10.76 8.91 8.52
N TRP A 296 9.94 8.14 9.24
CA TRP A 296 9.54 8.40 10.62
C TRP A 296 10.01 7.31 11.55
N SER A 297 10.44 7.66 12.75
CA SER A 297 10.66 6.73 13.85
C SER A 297 9.32 6.37 14.49
N MET A 298 9.01 5.09 14.59
CA MET A 298 7.79 4.64 15.30
C MET A 298 7.93 4.80 16.81
N THR A 299 9.15 4.77 17.35
CA THR A 299 9.40 4.94 18.79
C THR A 299 9.19 6.38 19.24
N SER A 300 9.82 7.35 18.57
CA SER A 300 9.71 8.76 18.95
C SER A 300 8.54 9.48 18.27
N GLY A 301 8.09 9.02 17.09
CA GLY A 301 7.12 9.73 16.24
C GLY A 301 7.74 10.87 15.45
N GLU A 302 9.06 11.02 15.49
CA GLU A 302 9.79 12.11 14.83
C GLU A 302 10.17 11.77 13.39
N GLU A 303 10.22 12.79 12.54
CA GLU A 303 10.79 12.70 11.21
C GLU A 303 12.30 12.53 11.29
N ILE A 304 12.82 11.48 10.65
CA ILE A 304 14.26 11.19 10.60
C ILE A 304 14.87 11.73 9.31
N LYS A 305 14.15 11.60 8.20
CA LYS A 305 14.65 11.93 6.86
C LYS A 305 13.53 12.38 5.94
N THR A 306 13.85 13.35 5.09
CA THR A 306 13.00 13.74 3.96
C THR A 306 13.70 13.39 2.65
N TYR A 307 12.99 12.70 1.75
CA TYR A 307 13.45 12.37 0.39
C TYR A 307 12.87 13.38 -0.58
N GLN A 308 13.74 14.25 -1.10
CA GLN A 308 13.38 15.35 -2.00
C GLN A 308 13.95 15.11 -3.39
N GLY A 309 13.19 15.45 -4.42
CA GLY A 309 13.62 15.32 -5.81
C GLY A 309 12.45 15.24 -6.80
N HIS A 310 11.30 14.74 -6.39
CA HIS A 310 10.09 14.82 -7.20
C HIS A 310 9.60 16.27 -7.36
N HIS A 311 9.05 16.58 -8.53
CA HIS A 311 8.56 17.92 -8.86
C HIS A 311 7.04 18.09 -8.73
N LYS A 312 6.33 17.00 -8.50
CA LYS A 312 4.88 16.95 -8.28
C LYS A 312 4.57 15.99 -7.13
N ALA A 313 3.28 15.83 -6.83
CA ALA A 313 2.81 14.95 -5.76
C ALA A 313 3.47 13.56 -5.82
N THR A 314 4.01 13.12 -4.70
CA THR A 314 4.50 11.75 -4.52
C THR A 314 3.34 10.92 -4.00
N VAL A 315 2.89 9.94 -4.79
CA VAL A 315 1.59 9.27 -4.57
C VAL A 315 1.71 7.84 -4.10
N CYS A 316 2.89 7.23 -4.21
CA CYS A 316 3.12 5.89 -3.68
C CYS A 316 4.59 5.68 -3.35
N CYS A 317 4.83 4.72 -2.46
CA CYS A 317 6.15 4.29 -2.03
C CYS A 317 6.17 2.77 -1.86
N ALA A 318 7.34 2.17 -2.02
CA ALA A 318 7.60 0.77 -1.76
C ALA A 318 8.92 0.64 -1.01
N LEU A 319 8.95 -0.24 -0.01
CA LEU A 319 10.11 -0.48 0.83
C LEU A 319 10.35 -1.99 0.95
N HIS A 320 11.58 -2.39 0.83
CA HIS A 320 12.02 -3.73 1.21
C HIS A 320 13.35 -3.62 1.94
N ASP A 321 13.37 -3.97 3.22
CA ASP A 321 14.51 -3.89 4.14
C ASP A 321 14.79 -5.21 4.87
N GLY A 322 14.09 -6.31 4.51
CA GLY A 322 14.30 -7.63 5.06
C GLY A 322 15.65 -8.24 4.65
N ALA A 323 16.22 -9.11 5.49
CA ALA A 323 17.39 -9.89 5.14
C ALA A 323 17.12 -10.78 3.93
N GLU A 324 18.15 -11.04 3.10
CA GLU A 324 18.02 -12.03 2.04
C GLU A 324 17.71 -13.41 2.64
N PRO A 325 16.79 -14.20 2.04
CA PRO A 325 16.66 -15.58 2.41
C PRO A 325 18.02 -16.24 2.19
N SER A 326 18.52 -16.92 3.23
CA SER A 326 19.74 -17.73 3.11
C SER A 326 19.56 -18.72 1.97
N PRO A 327 20.53 -18.86 1.07
CA PRO A 327 20.43 -19.87 0.02
C PRO A 327 20.33 -21.25 0.66
N SER A 328 19.20 -21.90 0.43
CA SER A 328 18.93 -23.28 0.84
C SER A 328 19.67 -24.26 -0.04
#